data_8f5ba5447baf984f5ca9e8915d8fad81
#
_entry.id   8f5ba5447baf984f5ca9e8915d8fad81
#
_cell.length_a   1.000
_cell.length_b   1.000
_cell.length_c   1.000
_cell.angle_alpha   90.00
_cell.angle_beta   90.00
_cell.angle_gamma   90.00
#
_symmetry.space_group_name_H-M   'P 1'
#
loop_
_entity.id
_entity.type
_entity.pdbx_description
1 polymer ?
#
loop_
_entity_poly.entity_id
_entity_poly.type
_entity_poly.pdbx_seq_one_letter_code
_entity_poly.pdbx_strand_id
1 'polypeptide(L)'
;MFVKTDIRREIIGSRESMLLQLDASAAQSAFQELAGQAQCVDIDPPFMTGEDFRRKHVWGEKGWRTGKHAIQLDGYCDAFESREAYLHFLRGLIENAFLLLQETGIFCLHLDWRTHPYARMICDEIFGEKRFLNEIIWAYESGGRASLRYSRKHDTILMYARSRHYHFDMTRVPLKRENTRRNHLRKCVDEDGRAYRSIISGGKEYRYYDDDPTYPGDVWTDISHLQQRDPERTGYATQKPLKLLDRILKPAVREGDLVCDLCCGSGTALAAAQRLGCRFVGTDTQADALHTAASRLQEGYMLQSAASDDPAELEATFDPASGMITLHSLKAPHPSLPEQTDGLAFVEQWRAGRIVDGELICQHAFRRTHEAPDLPAWCLLEDGEGVPAVSLTDATGRRWVFRYEAE
;
A
#
# COMPACT_ATOMS: atom_id res chain seq x y z
N MET A 1 -18.08 -25.36 -20.42
CA MET A 1 -17.33 -25.54 -19.14
C MET A 1 -16.36 -24.39 -18.88
N PHE A 2 -15.83 -24.26 -17.65
CA PHE A 2 -14.77 -23.27 -17.35
C PHE A 2 -13.38 -23.90 -17.44
N VAL A 3 -12.47 -23.26 -18.20
CA VAL A 3 -11.12 -23.78 -18.47
C VAL A 3 -10.10 -22.76 -18.00
N LYS A 4 -9.06 -23.23 -17.28
CA LYS A 4 -7.95 -22.39 -16.80
C LYS A 4 -7.23 -21.71 -17.96
N THR A 5 -6.90 -20.43 -17.80
CA THR A 5 -6.23 -19.59 -18.83
C THR A 5 -5.20 -18.64 -18.20
N ASP A 6 -4.16 -18.27 -18.95
CA ASP A 6 -3.12 -17.32 -18.50
C ASP A 6 -3.51 -15.88 -18.86
N ILE A 7 -4.44 -15.32 -18.12
CA ILE A 7 -4.76 -13.89 -18.20
C ILE A 7 -4.04 -13.18 -17.07
N ARG A 8 -3.16 -12.25 -17.41
CA ARG A 8 -2.31 -11.52 -16.46
C ARG A 8 -2.88 -10.17 -16.04
N ARG A 9 -3.79 -9.60 -16.83
CA ARG A 9 -4.36 -8.28 -16.58
C ARG A 9 -5.85 -8.36 -16.31
N GLU A 10 -6.26 -7.70 -15.23
CA GLU A 10 -7.64 -7.53 -14.81
C GLU A 10 -7.94 -6.04 -14.69
N ILE A 11 -9.02 -5.58 -15.32
CA ILE A 11 -9.46 -4.20 -15.25
C ILE A 11 -10.63 -4.12 -14.28
N ILE A 12 -10.43 -3.47 -13.16
CA ILE A 12 -11.41 -3.30 -12.09
C ILE A 12 -11.88 -1.83 -12.12
N GLY A 13 -12.88 -1.55 -12.94
CA GLY A 13 -13.43 -0.22 -13.15
C GLY A 13 -12.67 0.63 -14.15
N SER A 14 -11.38 0.92 -13.96
CA SER A 14 -10.60 1.75 -14.89
C SER A 14 -9.13 1.31 -14.99
N ARG A 15 -8.36 1.97 -15.88
CA ARG A 15 -6.92 1.79 -16.09
C ARG A 15 -6.08 2.95 -15.56
N GLU A 16 -6.69 3.92 -14.90
CA GLU A 16 -5.99 5.14 -14.48
C GLU A 16 -5.03 4.92 -13.31
N SER A 17 -5.33 3.91 -12.49
CA SER A 17 -4.44 3.44 -11.42
C SER A 17 -4.01 2.01 -11.69
N MET A 18 -2.87 1.59 -11.13
CA MET A 18 -2.27 0.29 -11.47
C MET A 18 -1.68 -0.40 -10.25
N LEU A 19 -1.84 -1.74 -10.21
CA LEU A 19 -1.08 -2.66 -9.36
C LEU A 19 -0.30 -3.60 -10.26
N LEU A 20 1.02 -3.62 -10.14
CA LEU A 20 1.90 -4.34 -11.06
C LEU A 20 2.81 -5.30 -10.28
N GLN A 21 2.78 -6.58 -10.63
CA GLN A 21 3.78 -7.53 -10.15
C GLN A 21 5.08 -7.32 -10.88
N LEU A 22 6.03 -6.65 -10.22
CA LEU A 22 7.23 -6.13 -10.85
C LEU A 22 8.34 -5.91 -9.83
N ASP A 23 9.57 -6.23 -10.18
CA ASP A 23 10.75 -5.75 -9.46
C ASP A 23 11.07 -4.31 -9.91
N ALA A 24 10.63 -3.36 -9.10
CA ALA A 24 10.78 -1.94 -9.42
C ALA A 24 12.23 -1.43 -9.38
N SER A 25 13.16 -2.17 -8.78
CA SER A 25 14.58 -1.77 -8.76
C SER A 25 15.27 -1.95 -10.12
N ALA A 26 14.77 -2.89 -10.94
CA ALA A 26 15.35 -3.25 -12.24
C ALA A 26 14.46 -2.86 -13.44
N ALA A 27 13.29 -2.30 -13.21
CA ALA A 27 12.23 -2.15 -14.22
C ALA A 27 12.12 -0.75 -14.82
N GLN A 28 13.21 -0.04 -15.02
CA GLN A 28 13.21 1.33 -15.56
C GLN A 28 12.40 1.49 -16.86
N SER A 29 12.48 0.48 -17.76
CA SER A 29 11.73 0.49 -19.03
C SER A 29 10.21 0.47 -18.83
N ALA A 30 9.72 -0.19 -17.78
CA ALA A 30 8.28 -0.25 -17.46
C ALA A 30 7.72 1.11 -17.00
N PHE A 31 8.57 2.01 -16.52
CA PHE A 31 8.19 3.31 -16.00
C PHE A 31 8.34 4.46 -17.00
N GLN A 32 8.83 4.21 -18.22
CA GLN A 32 9.07 5.28 -19.21
C GLN A 32 7.82 6.06 -19.58
N GLU A 33 6.68 5.38 -19.70
CA GLU A 33 5.39 6.04 -20.02
C GLU A 33 4.86 6.89 -18.85
N LEU A 34 5.32 6.63 -17.64
CA LEU A 34 4.94 7.34 -16.42
C LEU A 34 5.98 8.40 -16.01
N ALA A 35 7.07 8.53 -16.76
CA ALA A 35 8.16 9.44 -16.43
C ALA A 35 7.67 10.89 -16.27
N GLY A 36 8.04 11.52 -15.17
CA GLY A 36 7.67 12.90 -14.88
C GLY A 36 6.19 13.13 -14.54
N GLN A 37 5.42 12.10 -14.17
CA GLN A 37 3.98 12.24 -13.88
C GLN A 37 3.63 12.15 -12.39
N ALA A 38 4.46 11.52 -11.56
CA ALA A 38 4.16 11.33 -10.15
C ALA A 38 4.36 12.61 -9.33
N GLN A 39 3.34 13.00 -8.58
CA GLN A 39 3.45 14.10 -7.60
C GLN A 39 4.11 13.62 -6.30
N CYS A 40 3.91 12.36 -5.92
CA CYS A 40 4.59 11.76 -4.79
C CYS A 40 5.04 10.35 -5.12
N VAL A 41 6.26 10.01 -4.74
CA VAL A 41 6.74 8.62 -4.70
C VAL A 41 7.09 8.32 -3.26
N ASP A 42 6.40 7.33 -2.67
CA ASP A 42 6.62 6.85 -1.31
C ASP A 42 7.10 5.40 -1.38
N ILE A 43 8.21 5.08 -0.73
CA ILE A 43 8.80 3.74 -0.78
C ILE A 43 9.13 3.26 0.64
N ASP A 44 8.64 2.07 0.99
CA ASP A 44 9.00 1.32 2.20
C ASP A 44 9.69 0.02 1.78
N PRO A 45 10.98 0.05 1.42
CA PRO A 45 11.69 -1.10 0.90
C PRO A 45 12.06 -2.08 2.02
N PRO A 46 12.51 -3.30 1.70
CA PRO A 46 13.20 -4.16 2.67
C PRO A 46 14.32 -3.43 3.40
N PHE A 47 14.53 -3.73 4.71
CA PHE A 47 15.50 -3.01 5.55
C PHE A 47 16.81 -3.79 5.78
N MET A 48 17.01 -4.87 5.04
CA MET A 48 18.16 -5.77 5.21
C MET A 48 18.26 -6.30 6.64
N THR A 49 17.15 -6.74 7.21
CA THR A 49 17.10 -7.28 8.58
C THR A 49 17.72 -8.68 8.68
N GLY A 50 17.76 -9.41 7.57
CA GLY A 50 18.13 -10.81 7.51
C GLY A 50 17.04 -11.75 8.03
N GLU A 51 15.82 -11.27 8.23
CA GLU A 51 14.70 -12.03 8.75
C GLU A 51 13.78 -12.52 7.61
N ASP A 52 13.28 -13.73 7.74
CA ASP A 52 12.18 -14.24 6.92
C ASP A 52 10.86 -13.84 7.58
N PHE A 53 10.14 -12.95 6.93
CA PHE A 53 8.83 -12.55 7.40
C PHE A 53 7.80 -13.60 7.00
N ARG A 54 7.09 -14.14 8.01
CA ARG A 54 6.00 -15.09 7.81
C ARG A 54 4.67 -14.43 8.06
N ARG A 55 3.72 -14.75 7.21
CA ARG A 55 2.35 -14.28 7.34
C ARG A 55 1.50 -15.35 8.02
N LYS A 56 0.78 -14.97 9.07
CA LYS A 56 -0.27 -15.78 9.62
C LYS A 56 -1.59 -15.35 8.99
N HIS A 57 -2.13 -16.18 8.11
CA HIS A 57 -3.44 -15.96 7.52
C HIS A 57 -4.48 -16.82 8.24
N VAL A 58 -5.62 -16.23 8.56
CA VAL A 58 -6.76 -16.92 9.19
C VAL A 58 -7.87 -16.97 8.16
N TRP A 59 -8.35 -18.15 7.87
CA TRP A 59 -9.36 -18.41 6.84
C TRP A 59 -10.64 -19.06 7.41
N GLY A 60 -11.75 -19.03 6.67
CA GLY A 60 -12.98 -19.75 6.98
C GLY A 60 -14.22 -18.86 7.06
N GLU A 61 -15.39 -19.48 6.81
CA GLU A 61 -16.68 -18.81 6.73
C GLU A 61 -17.15 -18.22 8.07
N LYS A 62 -16.85 -18.88 9.18
CA LYS A 62 -17.18 -18.36 10.53
C LYS A 62 -15.92 -18.27 11.35
N GLY A 63 -15.57 -17.08 11.76
CA GLY A 63 -14.42 -16.80 12.60
C GLY A 63 -13.15 -16.38 11.84
N TRP A 64 -13.30 -15.89 10.65
CA TRP A 64 -12.26 -15.15 9.94
C TRP A 64 -11.62 -14.15 10.91
N ARG A 65 -10.36 -14.29 11.21
CA ARG A 65 -9.57 -13.64 12.30
C ARG A 65 -9.75 -14.20 13.73
N THR A 66 -10.65 -15.12 14.04
CA THR A 66 -10.81 -15.62 15.43
C THR A 66 -10.14 -16.95 15.72
N GLY A 67 -9.45 -17.55 14.77
CA GLY A 67 -8.35 -18.38 15.15
C GLY A 67 -8.47 -19.88 15.21
N LYS A 68 -9.45 -20.56 14.66
CA LYS A 68 -9.41 -22.03 14.61
C LYS A 68 -8.66 -22.60 13.39
N HIS A 69 -8.53 -21.81 12.33
CA HIS A 69 -7.89 -22.23 11.09
C HIS A 69 -6.90 -21.16 10.63
N ALA A 70 -5.68 -21.22 11.17
CA ALA A 70 -4.63 -20.34 10.73
C ALA A 70 -3.59 -21.15 9.95
N ILE A 71 -3.28 -20.69 8.76
CA ILE A 71 -2.16 -21.16 7.97
C ILE A 71 -0.98 -20.20 8.15
N GLN A 72 0.22 -20.74 8.13
CA GLN A 72 1.43 -19.96 8.12
C GLN A 72 1.96 -19.97 6.69
N LEU A 73 1.96 -18.81 6.06
CA LEU A 73 2.47 -18.62 4.72
C LEU A 73 3.88 -18.05 4.79
N ASP A 74 4.71 -18.42 3.85
CA ASP A 74 5.99 -17.76 3.66
C ASP A 74 5.69 -16.34 3.15
N GLY A 75 6.27 -15.36 3.81
CA GLY A 75 6.21 -13.97 3.37
C GLY A 75 7.42 -13.64 2.49
N TYR A 76 7.92 -12.42 2.61
CA TYR A 76 9.14 -12.06 1.90
C TYR A 76 10.37 -12.26 2.79
N CYS A 77 11.48 -12.62 2.16
CA CYS A 77 12.79 -12.69 2.78
C CYS A 77 13.45 -11.32 2.71
N ASP A 78 13.77 -10.74 3.87
CA ASP A 78 14.49 -9.46 3.98
C ASP A 78 16.01 -9.69 4.12
N ALA A 79 16.54 -10.66 3.35
CA ALA A 79 17.94 -10.98 3.28
C ALA A 79 18.48 -10.69 1.88
N PHE A 80 19.67 -10.11 1.85
CA PHE A 80 20.44 -9.85 0.64
C PHE A 80 21.78 -10.57 0.75
N GLU A 81 22.33 -11.00 -0.38
CA GLU A 81 23.62 -11.71 -0.43
C GLU A 81 24.77 -10.89 0.16
N SER A 82 24.71 -9.56 -0.02
CA SER A 82 25.68 -8.62 0.51
C SER A 82 25.07 -7.23 0.69
N ARG A 83 25.78 -6.35 1.41
CA ARG A 83 25.41 -4.94 1.51
C ARG A 83 25.45 -4.26 0.14
N GLU A 84 26.42 -4.59 -0.69
CA GLU A 84 26.58 -4.05 -2.04
C GLU A 84 25.37 -4.40 -2.92
N ALA A 85 24.88 -5.65 -2.84
CA ALA A 85 23.67 -6.07 -3.54
C ALA A 85 22.44 -5.26 -3.07
N TYR A 86 22.30 -5.07 -1.77
CA TYR A 86 21.24 -4.21 -1.22
C TYR A 86 21.33 -2.75 -1.70
N LEU A 87 22.53 -2.18 -1.66
CA LEU A 87 22.72 -0.78 -2.10
C LEU A 87 22.47 -0.62 -3.62
N HIS A 88 22.77 -1.63 -4.41
CA HIS A 88 22.43 -1.65 -5.85
C HIS A 88 20.89 -1.67 -6.05
N PHE A 89 20.19 -2.56 -5.35
CA PHE A 89 18.73 -2.61 -5.33
C PHE A 89 18.13 -1.26 -4.92
N LEU A 90 18.59 -0.69 -3.81
CA LEU A 90 18.09 0.58 -3.30
C LEU A 90 18.34 1.74 -4.27
N ARG A 91 19.51 1.77 -4.93
CA ARG A 91 19.83 2.76 -5.97
C ARG A 91 18.85 2.68 -7.13
N GLY A 92 18.56 1.47 -7.63
CA GLY A 92 17.57 1.28 -8.70
C GLY A 92 16.18 1.82 -8.34
N LEU A 93 15.71 1.58 -7.11
CA LEU A 93 14.45 2.15 -6.62
C LEU A 93 14.47 3.68 -6.58
N ILE A 94 15.56 4.28 -6.08
CA ILE A 94 15.68 5.75 -5.96
C ILE A 94 15.80 6.40 -7.35
N GLU A 95 16.53 5.80 -8.29
CA GLU A 95 16.62 6.27 -9.69
C GLU A 95 15.26 6.21 -10.39
N ASN A 96 14.50 5.14 -10.20
CA ASN A 96 13.14 5.02 -10.75
C ASN A 96 12.16 5.98 -10.08
N ALA A 97 12.28 6.24 -8.77
CA ALA A 97 11.52 7.28 -8.11
C ALA A 97 11.81 8.67 -8.71
N PHE A 98 13.08 8.98 -8.96
CA PHE A 98 13.48 10.24 -9.57
C PHE A 98 12.96 10.37 -11.01
N LEU A 99 12.96 9.28 -11.80
CA LEU A 99 12.38 9.24 -13.15
C LEU A 99 10.88 9.54 -13.14
N LEU A 100 10.14 8.93 -12.20
CA LEU A 100 8.69 9.05 -12.11
C LEU A 100 8.20 10.45 -11.69
N LEU A 101 8.97 11.15 -10.85
CA LEU A 101 8.57 12.41 -10.24
C LEU A 101 8.49 13.55 -11.25
N GLN A 102 7.36 14.27 -11.22
CA GLN A 102 7.21 15.56 -11.90
C GLN A 102 8.02 16.66 -11.18
N GLU A 103 8.20 17.81 -11.84
CA GLU A 103 8.99 18.95 -11.32
C GLU A 103 8.58 19.41 -9.91
N THR A 104 7.28 19.34 -9.58
CA THR A 104 6.75 19.73 -8.26
C THR A 104 6.72 18.57 -7.26
N GLY A 105 7.22 17.40 -7.66
CA GLY A 105 7.07 16.16 -6.93
C GLY A 105 7.96 16.02 -5.71
N ILE A 106 7.53 15.14 -4.80
CA ILE A 106 8.20 14.81 -3.54
C ILE A 106 8.46 13.31 -3.46
N PHE A 107 9.64 12.97 -3.00
CA PHE A 107 10.07 11.62 -2.69
C PHE A 107 10.12 11.39 -1.20
N CYS A 108 9.58 10.26 -0.73
CA CYS A 108 9.65 9.79 0.65
C CYS A 108 10.22 8.36 0.68
N LEU A 109 11.19 8.12 1.53
CA LEU A 109 11.86 6.83 1.67
C LEU A 109 11.89 6.41 3.13
N HIS A 110 11.18 5.34 3.46
CA HIS A 110 11.15 4.75 4.81
C HIS A 110 12.35 3.84 5.02
N LEU A 111 12.98 3.94 6.16
CA LEU A 111 14.22 3.22 6.47
C LEU A 111 14.33 2.98 7.98
N ASP A 112 15.14 2.00 8.35
CA ASP A 112 15.58 1.87 9.72
C ASP A 112 17.05 2.30 9.89
N TRP A 113 17.54 2.23 11.11
CA TRP A 113 18.90 2.62 11.50
C TRP A 113 20.01 1.86 10.74
N ARG A 114 19.72 0.68 10.14
CA ARG A 114 20.72 -0.16 9.43
C ARG A 114 21.08 0.48 8.09
N THR A 115 20.08 0.95 7.38
CA THR A 115 20.14 1.29 5.95
C THR A 115 20.09 2.79 5.71
N HIS A 116 19.49 3.56 6.63
CA HIS A 116 19.31 5.01 6.53
C HIS A 116 20.61 5.78 6.16
N PRO A 117 21.79 5.54 6.77
CA PRO A 117 22.98 6.35 6.44
C PRO A 117 23.43 6.18 4.98
N TYR A 118 23.30 4.98 4.44
CA TYR A 118 23.68 4.68 3.05
C TYR A 118 22.65 5.24 2.06
N ALA A 119 21.39 5.07 2.37
CA ALA A 119 20.30 5.60 1.55
C ALA A 119 20.39 7.13 1.41
N ARG A 120 20.74 7.83 2.49
CA ARG A 120 20.92 9.27 2.48
C ARG A 120 21.98 9.68 1.46
N MET A 121 23.12 8.99 1.40
CA MET A 121 24.18 9.27 0.44
C MET A 121 23.72 9.05 -1.00
N ILE A 122 23.00 7.95 -1.27
CA ILE A 122 22.45 7.66 -2.61
C ILE A 122 21.44 8.74 -3.03
N CYS A 123 20.55 9.15 -2.13
CA CYS A 123 19.61 10.23 -2.40
C CYS A 123 20.30 11.57 -2.69
N ASP A 124 21.34 11.91 -1.94
CA ASP A 124 22.12 13.14 -2.15
C ASP A 124 22.84 13.13 -3.51
N GLU A 125 23.30 11.96 -3.99
CA GLU A 125 23.88 11.81 -5.34
C GLU A 125 22.84 12.00 -6.45
N ILE A 126 21.64 11.39 -6.31
CA ILE A 126 20.63 11.35 -7.37
C ILE A 126 19.79 12.64 -7.40
N PHE A 127 19.30 13.08 -6.24
CA PHE A 127 18.46 14.28 -6.12
C PHE A 127 19.29 15.56 -5.98
N GLY A 128 20.48 15.46 -5.39
CA GLY A 128 21.34 16.56 -4.96
C GLY A 128 21.03 17.01 -3.53
N GLU A 129 22.06 17.25 -2.72
CA GLU A 129 21.98 17.66 -1.29
C GLU A 129 21.00 18.83 -1.05
N LYS A 130 20.95 19.79 -1.98
CA LYS A 130 20.07 20.98 -1.87
C LYS A 130 18.59 20.67 -2.08
N ARG A 131 18.23 19.44 -2.42
CA ARG A 131 16.85 18.95 -2.57
C ARG A 131 16.34 18.21 -1.35
N PHE A 132 17.21 17.93 -0.42
CA PHE A 132 16.83 17.38 0.87
C PHE A 132 15.87 18.34 1.61
N LEU A 133 14.74 17.82 2.05
CA LEU A 133 13.72 18.58 2.77
C LEU A 133 13.76 18.28 4.25
N ASN A 134 13.56 17.02 4.61
CA ASN A 134 13.49 16.58 6.00
C ASN A 134 14.03 15.16 6.18
N GLU A 135 14.54 14.90 7.37
CA GLU A 135 14.67 13.61 8.00
C GLU A 135 13.61 13.52 9.10
N ILE A 136 12.58 12.70 8.88
CA ILE A 136 11.48 12.54 9.83
C ILE A 136 11.78 11.33 10.70
N ILE A 137 11.74 11.50 12.00
CA ILE A 137 11.84 10.44 12.98
C ILE A 137 10.44 10.01 13.39
N TRP A 138 10.00 8.87 12.90
CA TRP A 138 8.74 8.27 13.33
C TRP A 138 9.01 7.37 14.55
N ALA A 139 8.78 7.91 15.73
CA ALA A 139 9.04 7.25 17.00
C ALA A 139 7.78 6.54 17.54
N TYR A 140 7.97 5.35 18.11
CA TYR A 140 6.90 4.51 18.63
C TYR A 140 7.31 3.81 19.92
N GLU A 141 6.32 3.45 20.75
CA GLU A 141 6.54 2.82 22.05
C GLU A 141 6.67 1.28 21.98
N SER A 142 6.18 0.66 20.90
CA SER A 142 6.20 -0.80 20.71
C SER A 142 7.62 -1.37 20.59
N GLY A 143 7.71 -2.70 20.69
CA GLY A 143 8.98 -3.44 20.56
C GLY A 143 9.66 -3.76 21.90
N GLY A 144 10.69 -4.60 21.84
CA GLY A 144 11.39 -5.16 22.99
C GLY A 144 12.14 -4.14 23.85
N ARG A 145 12.50 -4.54 25.05
CA ARG A 145 13.40 -3.79 25.94
C ARG A 145 14.82 -4.32 25.78
N ALA A 146 15.78 -3.44 25.57
CA ALA A 146 17.20 -3.78 25.55
C ALA A 146 17.83 -3.45 26.91
N SER A 147 18.75 -4.30 27.41
CA SER A 147 19.45 -4.09 28.65
C SER A 147 20.89 -3.60 28.47
N LEU A 148 21.49 -3.85 27.30
CA LEU A 148 22.90 -3.50 27.01
C LEU A 148 23.05 -2.28 26.10
N ARG A 149 21.95 -1.70 25.65
CA ARG A 149 21.90 -0.49 24.80
C ARG A 149 20.53 0.17 24.94
N TYR A 150 20.38 1.36 24.38
CA TYR A 150 19.04 1.96 24.23
C TYR A 150 18.17 1.14 23.27
N SER A 151 16.90 0.95 23.62
CA SER A 151 15.94 0.29 22.74
C SER A 151 15.71 1.14 21.49
N ARG A 152 15.73 0.51 20.32
CA ARG A 152 15.45 1.18 19.03
C ARG A 152 13.96 1.30 18.89
N LYS A 153 13.47 2.52 18.82
CA LYS A 153 12.05 2.86 18.90
C LYS A 153 11.63 3.87 17.83
N HIS A 154 12.26 3.82 16.66
CA HIS A 154 11.90 4.69 15.55
C HIS A 154 12.33 4.08 14.22
N ASP A 155 11.61 4.45 13.19
CA ASP A 155 12.03 4.43 11.81
C ASP A 155 12.29 5.86 11.33
N THR A 156 13.04 5.99 10.25
CA THR A 156 13.41 7.28 9.65
C THR A 156 12.77 7.40 8.28
N ILE A 157 12.21 8.57 7.94
CA ILE A 157 11.69 8.85 6.61
C ILE A 157 12.51 10.01 6.01
N LEU A 158 13.23 9.72 4.94
CA LEU A 158 13.93 10.75 4.18
C LEU A 158 12.98 11.40 3.18
N MET A 159 12.95 12.74 3.15
CA MET A 159 12.16 13.50 2.20
C MET A 159 13.04 14.32 1.29
N TYR A 160 12.80 14.20 -0.03
CA TYR A 160 13.48 14.97 -1.07
C TYR A 160 12.47 15.60 -2.03
N ALA A 161 12.81 16.78 -2.55
CA ALA A 161 12.07 17.40 -3.63
C ALA A 161 12.71 17.06 -4.99
N ARG A 162 11.89 16.89 -6.04
CA ARG A 162 12.38 16.73 -7.42
C ARG A 162 13.07 17.99 -7.92
N SER A 163 12.54 19.18 -7.58
CA SER A 163 13.09 20.48 -7.96
C SER A 163 12.94 21.51 -6.84
N ARG A 164 13.31 22.79 -7.14
CA ARG A 164 13.08 23.92 -6.21
C ARG A 164 11.63 24.37 -6.16
N HIS A 165 10.81 23.94 -7.10
CA HIS A 165 9.42 24.34 -7.28
C HIS A 165 8.44 23.28 -6.77
N TYR A 166 8.87 22.51 -5.77
CA TYR A 166 8.03 21.45 -5.19
C TYR A 166 6.76 22.00 -4.55
N HIS A 167 5.72 21.17 -4.53
CA HIS A 167 4.46 21.47 -3.85
C HIS A 167 4.41 20.79 -2.48
N PHE A 168 4.15 21.60 -1.44
CA PHE A 168 3.95 21.09 -0.09
C PHE A 168 3.12 22.09 0.74
N ASP A 169 1.98 21.67 1.25
CA ASP A 169 1.04 22.51 2.00
C ASP A 169 0.81 21.98 3.42
N MET A 170 1.58 22.47 4.37
CA MET A 170 1.49 22.11 5.79
C MET A 170 0.11 22.38 6.41
N THR A 171 -0.68 23.30 5.84
CA THR A 171 -2.00 23.63 6.39
C THR A 171 -3.00 22.48 6.31
N ARG A 172 -2.71 21.47 5.48
CA ARG A 172 -3.53 20.26 5.30
C ARG A 172 -3.30 19.18 6.38
N VAL A 173 -2.31 19.37 7.26
CA VAL A 173 -1.99 18.45 8.37
C VAL A 173 -1.95 19.19 9.73
N PRO A 174 -3.01 19.94 10.08
CA PRO A 174 -3.05 20.66 11.35
C PRO A 174 -3.09 19.69 12.53
N LEU A 175 -2.38 20.03 13.59
CA LEU A 175 -2.45 19.35 14.87
C LEU A 175 -3.26 20.18 15.86
N LYS A 176 -4.04 19.48 16.68
CA LYS A 176 -4.68 20.14 17.81
C LYS A 176 -3.61 20.55 18.82
N ARG A 177 -3.64 21.81 19.23
CA ARG A 177 -2.70 22.31 20.24
C ARG A 177 -3.06 21.67 21.59
N GLU A 178 -2.25 20.74 22.07
CA GLU A 178 -2.48 20.04 23.32
C GLU A 178 -2.02 20.80 24.56
N ASN A 179 -1.10 21.74 24.42
CA ASN A 179 -0.49 22.41 25.57
C ASN A 179 -0.23 23.89 25.35
N THR A 180 -0.97 24.73 26.08
CA THR A 180 -0.81 26.18 26.08
C THR A 180 0.29 26.65 27.04
N ARG A 181 0.98 25.77 27.76
CA ARG A 181 2.06 26.13 28.70
C ARG A 181 3.36 26.45 27.97
N ARG A 182 3.47 27.68 27.49
CA ARG A 182 4.76 28.27 27.11
C ARG A 182 5.20 29.23 28.23
N ASN A 183 6.10 28.77 29.07
CA ASN A 183 6.48 29.40 30.33
C ASN A 183 7.07 30.82 30.22
N HIS A 184 7.39 31.29 29.02
CA HIS A 184 8.10 32.57 28.83
C HIS A 184 7.34 33.61 27.99
N LEU A 185 6.11 33.27 27.54
CA LEU A 185 5.31 34.21 26.74
C LEU A 185 4.16 34.80 27.58
N ARG A 186 4.03 36.12 27.53
CA ARG A 186 2.91 36.81 28.19
C ARG A 186 1.59 36.42 27.52
N LYS A 187 0.60 36.00 28.31
CA LYS A 187 -0.76 35.75 27.83
C LYS A 187 -1.50 37.09 27.72
N CYS A 188 -2.05 37.35 26.55
CA CYS A 188 -2.81 38.54 26.21
C CYS A 188 -4.18 38.14 25.63
N VAL A 189 -5.09 39.10 25.54
CA VAL A 189 -6.36 38.95 24.83
C VAL A 189 -6.44 40.12 23.87
N ASP A 190 -6.85 39.90 22.63
CA ASP A 190 -7.06 40.96 21.65
C ASP A 190 -8.44 41.62 21.81
N GLU A 191 -8.75 42.56 20.91
CA GLU A 191 -10.00 43.33 20.93
C GLU A 191 -11.23 42.44 20.63
N ASP A 192 -11.03 41.32 19.93
CA ASP A 192 -12.08 40.34 19.60
C ASP A 192 -12.27 39.27 20.70
N GLY A 193 -11.52 39.36 21.79
CA GLY A 193 -11.58 38.41 22.91
C GLY A 193 -10.77 37.13 22.70
N ARG A 194 -9.96 37.02 21.61
CA ARG A 194 -9.11 35.85 21.35
C ARG A 194 -7.86 35.89 22.22
N ALA A 195 -7.57 34.82 22.92
CA ALA A 195 -6.39 34.68 23.74
C ALA A 195 -5.15 34.40 22.85
N TYR A 196 -4.08 35.17 23.03
CA TYR A 196 -2.83 35.00 22.32
C TYR A 196 -1.63 35.14 23.25
N ARG A 197 -0.49 34.71 22.77
CA ARG A 197 0.82 34.93 23.40
C ARG A 197 1.70 35.68 22.43
N SER A 198 2.48 36.63 22.92
CA SER A 198 3.37 37.40 22.06
C SER A 198 4.82 37.28 22.48
N ILE A 199 5.69 37.44 21.50
CA ILE A 199 7.11 37.60 21.66
C ILE A 199 7.57 38.76 20.76
N ILE A 200 8.48 39.58 21.27
CA ILE A 200 9.14 40.60 20.46
C ILE A 200 10.52 40.07 20.04
N SER A 201 10.73 40.00 18.74
CA SER A 201 12.02 39.58 18.15
C SER A 201 12.40 40.53 17.02
N GLY A 202 13.60 41.06 17.07
CA GLY A 202 14.05 42.04 16.07
C GLY A 202 13.20 43.31 16.00
N GLY A 203 12.59 43.72 17.13
CA GLY A 203 11.72 44.91 17.18
C GLY A 203 10.30 44.69 16.65
N LYS A 204 9.96 43.47 16.20
CA LYS A 204 8.64 43.11 15.70
C LYS A 204 7.92 42.18 16.69
N GLU A 205 6.64 42.46 16.99
CA GLU A 205 5.78 41.59 17.79
C GLU A 205 5.23 40.47 16.92
N TYR A 206 5.38 39.24 17.41
CA TYR A 206 4.77 38.01 16.83
C TYR A 206 3.72 37.52 17.80
N ARG A 207 2.48 37.38 17.33
CA ARG A 207 1.34 36.90 18.09
C ARG A 207 1.02 35.46 17.72
N TYR A 208 0.81 34.61 18.73
CA TYR A 208 0.44 33.21 18.60
C TYR A 208 -0.88 32.99 19.34
N TYR A 209 -1.96 32.84 18.60
CA TYR A 209 -3.28 32.62 19.18
C TYR A 209 -3.39 31.21 19.76
N ASP A 210 -4.11 31.06 20.87
CA ASP A 210 -4.29 29.77 21.53
C ASP A 210 -5.17 28.80 20.70
N ASP A 211 -6.02 29.33 19.84
CA ASP A 211 -6.91 28.63 18.91
C ASP A 211 -6.32 28.39 17.51
N ASP A 212 -5.15 28.98 17.19
CA ASP A 212 -4.48 28.68 15.93
C ASP A 212 -3.98 27.23 15.90
N PRO A 213 -4.11 26.54 14.76
CA PRO A 213 -3.58 25.20 14.62
C PRO A 213 -2.05 25.21 14.78
N THR A 214 -1.51 24.09 15.25
CA THR A 214 -0.08 23.80 15.17
C THR A 214 0.16 22.79 14.04
N TYR A 215 1.42 22.64 13.65
CA TYR A 215 1.80 21.72 12.60
C TYR A 215 2.84 20.72 13.12
N PRO A 216 2.89 19.48 12.60
CA PRO A 216 3.91 18.53 13.02
C PRO A 216 5.32 19.04 12.69
N GLY A 217 6.26 18.83 13.62
CA GLY A 217 7.69 18.91 13.33
C GLY A 217 8.18 17.62 12.65
N ASP A 218 9.46 17.38 12.69
CA ASP A 218 10.13 16.22 12.09
C ASP A 218 10.29 15.02 13.05
N VAL A 219 9.81 15.13 14.28
CA VAL A 219 9.75 14.01 15.24
C VAL A 219 8.30 13.70 15.57
N TRP A 220 7.83 12.53 15.09
CA TRP A 220 6.44 12.09 15.23
C TRP A 220 6.32 11.01 16.29
N THR A 221 5.64 11.33 17.38
CA THR A 221 5.40 10.43 18.52
C THR A 221 3.90 10.11 18.71
N ASP A 222 3.04 10.77 17.94
CA ASP A 222 1.58 10.69 18.05
C ASP A 222 0.93 9.70 17.07
N ILE A 223 1.74 8.97 16.31
CA ILE A 223 1.32 7.90 15.40
C ILE A 223 1.96 6.60 15.88
N SER A 224 1.14 5.70 16.43
CA SER A 224 1.59 4.40 16.89
C SER A 224 1.67 3.38 15.74
N HIS A 225 2.49 2.35 15.89
CA HIS A 225 2.41 1.13 15.09
C HIS A 225 1.04 0.45 15.25
N LEU A 226 0.61 -0.26 14.22
CA LEU A 226 -0.59 -1.09 14.28
C LEU A 226 -0.43 -2.20 15.33
N GLN A 227 -1.33 -2.23 16.30
CA GLN A 227 -1.39 -3.27 17.31
C GLN A 227 -1.96 -4.57 16.73
N GLN A 228 -1.74 -5.72 17.39
CA GLN A 228 -2.20 -7.03 16.88
C GLN A 228 -3.70 -7.11 16.61
N ARG A 229 -4.51 -6.35 17.35
CA ARG A 229 -5.98 -6.33 17.24
C ARG A 229 -6.52 -5.10 16.53
N ASP A 230 -5.65 -4.33 15.89
CA ASP A 230 -6.08 -3.15 15.14
C ASP A 230 -6.96 -3.58 13.97
N PRO A 231 -8.15 -2.99 13.81
CA PRO A 231 -9.06 -3.33 12.70
C PRO A 231 -8.47 -3.03 11.32
N GLU A 232 -7.49 -2.14 11.23
CA GLU A 232 -6.79 -1.83 9.99
C GLU A 232 -5.85 -2.97 9.53
N ARG A 233 -5.47 -3.90 10.44
CA ARG A 233 -4.51 -4.95 10.08
C ARG A 233 -5.05 -5.95 9.08
N THR A 234 -4.30 -6.11 7.99
CA THR A 234 -4.55 -7.12 6.95
C THR A 234 -3.92 -8.48 7.27
N GLY A 235 -3.02 -8.54 8.26
CA GLY A 235 -2.15 -9.70 8.50
C GLY A 235 -0.78 -9.60 7.82
N TYR A 236 -0.57 -8.61 6.95
CA TYR A 236 0.75 -8.34 6.38
C TYR A 236 1.73 -7.87 7.46
N ALA A 237 2.92 -8.49 7.54
CA ALA A 237 3.80 -8.36 8.70
C ALA A 237 4.29 -6.92 8.94
N THR A 238 4.65 -6.21 7.87
CA THR A 238 5.27 -4.88 7.89
C THR A 238 4.31 -3.75 7.52
N GLN A 239 2.99 -3.99 7.62
CA GLN A 239 1.99 -2.98 7.29
C GLN A 239 2.19 -1.70 8.10
N LYS A 240 2.33 -0.56 7.40
CA LYS A 240 2.35 0.77 8.01
C LYS A 240 0.92 1.25 8.33
N PRO A 241 0.74 2.11 9.35
CA PRO A 241 -0.58 2.69 9.66
C PRO A 241 -1.01 3.69 8.59
N LEU A 242 -2.30 3.68 8.24
CA LEU A 242 -2.87 4.62 7.27
C LEU A 242 -2.68 6.09 7.72
N LYS A 243 -2.76 6.35 9.03
CA LYS A 243 -2.51 7.68 9.61
C LYS A 243 -1.11 8.23 9.29
N LEU A 244 -0.09 7.35 9.17
CA LEU A 244 1.26 7.73 8.78
C LEU A 244 1.29 8.23 7.34
N LEU A 245 0.74 7.43 6.42
CA LEU A 245 0.70 7.76 5.00
C LEU A 245 -0.21 8.98 4.72
N ASP A 246 -1.33 9.12 5.45
CA ASP A 246 -2.15 10.32 5.40
C ASP A 246 -1.35 11.59 5.74
N ARG A 247 -0.49 11.54 6.77
CA ARG A 247 0.35 12.68 7.16
C ARG A 247 1.43 13.00 6.13
N ILE A 248 1.97 11.99 5.45
CA ILE A 248 2.96 12.17 4.38
C ILE A 248 2.30 12.74 3.13
N LEU A 249 1.20 12.14 2.68
CA LEU A 249 0.61 12.43 1.38
C LEU A 249 -0.22 13.71 1.37
N LYS A 250 -1.03 13.97 2.39
CA LYS A 250 -1.93 15.15 2.42
C LYS A 250 -1.27 16.47 2.07
N PRO A 251 -0.09 16.82 2.61
CA PRO A 251 0.56 18.08 2.24
C PRO A 251 1.21 18.04 0.86
N ALA A 252 1.54 16.85 0.35
CA ALA A 252 2.33 16.67 -0.86
C ALA A 252 1.47 16.57 -2.14
N VAL A 253 0.21 16.14 -2.05
CA VAL A 253 -0.64 15.83 -3.22
C VAL A 253 -1.94 16.60 -3.22
N ARG A 254 -2.57 16.69 -4.41
CA ARG A 254 -3.93 17.19 -4.65
C ARG A 254 -4.77 16.09 -5.28
N GLU A 255 -6.07 16.25 -5.29
CA GLU A 255 -6.99 15.38 -6.04
C GLU A 255 -6.59 15.29 -7.52
N GLY A 256 -6.60 14.09 -8.07
CA GLY A 256 -6.18 13.79 -9.45
C GLY A 256 -4.68 13.58 -9.65
N ASP A 257 -3.84 13.92 -8.66
CA ASP A 257 -2.39 13.66 -8.73
C ASP A 257 -2.08 12.16 -8.78
N LEU A 258 -0.90 11.81 -9.28
CA LEU A 258 -0.39 10.44 -9.27
C LEU A 258 0.53 10.22 -8.08
N VAL A 259 0.25 9.16 -7.31
CA VAL A 259 1.11 8.65 -6.24
C VAL A 259 1.68 7.30 -6.64
N CYS A 260 2.98 7.10 -6.50
CA CYS A 260 3.63 5.83 -6.77
C CYS A 260 4.22 5.23 -5.47
N ASP A 261 4.07 3.91 -5.32
CA ASP A 261 4.70 3.11 -4.26
C ASP A 261 5.39 1.90 -4.90
N LEU A 262 6.72 1.91 -4.91
CA LEU A 262 7.52 0.92 -5.63
C LEU A 262 7.79 -0.37 -4.82
N CYS A 263 7.34 -0.42 -3.56
CA CYS A 263 7.39 -1.59 -2.69
C CYS A 263 6.09 -1.66 -1.88
N CYS A 264 4.94 -1.74 -2.58
CA CYS A 264 3.66 -1.39 -1.98
C CYS A 264 3.15 -2.33 -0.87
N GLY A 265 3.68 -3.54 -0.78
CA GLY A 265 3.31 -4.50 0.25
C GLY A 265 1.79 -4.62 0.41
N SER A 266 1.28 -4.30 1.58
CA SER A 266 -0.17 -4.30 1.86
C SER A 266 -0.94 -3.13 1.25
N GLY A 267 -0.32 -2.23 0.48
CA GLY A 267 -0.96 -1.13 -0.23
C GLY A 267 -1.42 0.04 0.64
N THR A 268 -0.77 0.31 1.76
CA THR A 268 -1.21 1.39 2.66
C THR A 268 -1.11 2.77 1.99
N ALA A 269 0.00 3.04 1.27
CA ALA A 269 0.16 4.30 0.52
C ALA A 269 -0.88 4.45 -0.58
N LEU A 270 -1.21 3.36 -1.28
CA LEU A 270 -2.20 3.34 -2.35
C LEU A 270 -3.62 3.60 -1.82
N ALA A 271 -3.97 2.98 -0.68
CA ALA A 271 -5.25 3.22 -0.02
C ALA A 271 -5.35 4.67 0.49
N ALA A 272 -4.26 5.25 1.00
CA ALA A 272 -4.22 6.66 1.38
C ALA A 272 -4.38 7.57 0.16
N ALA A 273 -3.68 7.28 -0.94
CA ALA A 273 -3.79 8.01 -2.20
C ALA A 273 -5.22 7.98 -2.75
N GLN A 274 -5.85 6.80 -2.82
CA GLN A 274 -7.22 6.66 -3.31
C GLN A 274 -8.23 7.46 -2.45
N ARG A 275 -8.07 7.46 -1.13
CA ARG A 275 -8.91 8.28 -0.21
C ARG A 275 -8.75 9.78 -0.43
N LEU A 276 -7.61 10.21 -0.95
CA LEU A 276 -7.33 11.61 -1.29
C LEU A 276 -7.77 12.00 -2.71
N GLY A 277 -8.45 11.08 -3.43
CA GLY A 277 -8.85 11.28 -4.82
C GLY A 277 -7.70 11.25 -5.82
N CYS A 278 -6.55 10.65 -5.43
CA CYS A 278 -5.38 10.52 -6.28
C CYS A 278 -5.43 9.22 -7.10
N ARG A 279 -4.82 9.25 -8.27
CA ARG A 279 -4.43 8.03 -9.01
C ARG A 279 -3.22 7.41 -8.33
N PHE A 280 -3.01 6.13 -8.55
CA PHE A 280 -1.87 5.43 -7.95
C PHE A 280 -1.22 4.42 -8.90
N VAL A 281 0.06 4.18 -8.69
CA VAL A 281 0.80 3.03 -9.21
C VAL A 281 1.49 2.34 -8.04
N GLY A 282 1.14 1.09 -7.79
CA GLY A 282 1.79 0.23 -6.79
C GLY A 282 2.50 -0.92 -7.45
N THR A 283 3.73 -1.21 -7.02
CA THR A 283 4.48 -2.38 -7.50
C THR A 283 4.94 -3.23 -6.32
N ASP A 284 5.00 -4.54 -6.53
CA ASP A 284 5.62 -5.49 -5.60
C ASP A 284 6.04 -6.74 -6.38
N THR A 285 7.07 -7.41 -5.92
CA THR A 285 7.51 -8.70 -6.51
C THR A 285 6.58 -9.85 -6.13
N GLN A 286 5.92 -9.73 -4.97
CA GLN A 286 5.08 -10.77 -4.40
C GLN A 286 3.63 -10.62 -4.84
N ALA A 287 3.07 -11.63 -5.49
CA ALA A 287 1.66 -11.64 -5.88
C ALA A 287 0.72 -11.49 -4.66
N ASP A 288 1.07 -12.10 -3.53
CA ASP A 288 0.30 -12.02 -2.27
C ASP A 288 0.24 -10.58 -1.71
N ALA A 289 1.33 -9.82 -1.83
CA ALA A 289 1.34 -8.39 -1.49
C ALA A 289 0.30 -7.63 -2.33
N LEU A 290 0.32 -7.81 -3.65
CA LEU A 290 -0.62 -7.15 -4.56
C LEU A 290 -2.08 -7.55 -4.30
N HIS A 291 -2.34 -8.82 -3.99
CA HIS A 291 -3.69 -9.26 -3.64
C HIS A 291 -4.15 -8.69 -2.30
N THR A 292 -3.24 -8.55 -1.34
CA THR A 292 -3.51 -7.86 -0.08
C THR A 292 -3.81 -6.37 -0.32
N ALA A 293 -3.01 -5.71 -1.16
CA ALA A 293 -3.27 -4.33 -1.56
C ALA A 293 -4.62 -4.19 -2.27
N ALA A 294 -4.89 -5.04 -3.26
CA ALA A 294 -6.16 -5.06 -3.99
C ALA A 294 -7.39 -5.24 -3.08
N SER A 295 -7.24 -6.01 -1.97
CA SER A 295 -8.32 -6.19 -1.00
C SER A 295 -8.69 -4.92 -0.21
N ARG A 296 -7.82 -3.92 -0.21
CA ARG A 296 -8.01 -2.62 0.50
C ARG A 296 -8.50 -1.51 -0.41
N LEU A 297 -8.34 -1.68 -1.72
CA LEU A 297 -8.67 -0.67 -2.72
C LEU A 297 -10.12 -0.81 -3.17
N GLN A 298 -10.73 0.32 -3.49
CA GLN A 298 -12.00 0.37 -4.21
C GLN A 298 -11.76 0.14 -5.71
N GLU A 299 -12.82 0.04 -6.50
CA GLU A 299 -12.72 -0.01 -7.96
C GLU A 299 -11.97 1.18 -8.54
N GLY A 300 -11.50 1.08 -9.77
CA GLY A 300 -10.81 2.16 -10.47
C GLY A 300 -9.33 1.89 -10.72
N TYR A 301 -8.92 0.61 -10.85
CA TYR A 301 -7.53 0.25 -11.15
C TYR A 301 -7.40 -0.99 -12.04
N MET A 302 -6.25 -1.14 -12.67
CA MET A 302 -5.79 -2.34 -13.36
C MET A 302 -4.88 -3.15 -12.42
N LEU A 303 -5.11 -4.45 -12.33
CA LEU A 303 -4.20 -5.41 -11.69
C LEU A 303 -3.45 -6.19 -12.77
N GLN A 304 -2.12 -6.17 -12.72
CA GLN A 304 -1.28 -7.06 -13.51
C GLN A 304 -0.49 -7.98 -12.58
N SER A 305 -0.84 -9.27 -12.60
CA SER A 305 -0.18 -10.30 -11.77
C SER A 305 -0.13 -11.62 -12.53
N ALA A 306 0.91 -12.41 -12.32
CA ALA A 306 0.98 -13.74 -12.88
C ALA A 306 -0.17 -14.62 -12.38
N ALA A 307 -0.71 -15.47 -13.25
CA ALA A 307 -1.56 -16.55 -12.82
C ALA A 307 -0.70 -17.63 -12.15
N SER A 308 -1.27 -18.36 -11.18
CA SER A 308 -0.58 -19.48 -10.56
C SER A 308 -0.44 -20.65 -11.55
N ASP A 309 0.73 -21.24 -11.62
CA ASP A 309 0.98 -22.45 -12.39
C ASP A 309 0.41 -23.71 -11.70
N ASP A 310 0.11 -23.61 -10.40
CA ASP A 310 -0.47 -24.73 -9.65
C ASP A 310 -1.74 -25.27 -10.30
N PRO A 311 -1.94 -26.60 -10.29
CA PRO A 311 -3.16 -27.20 -10.82
C PRO A 311 -4.38 -26.70 -10.08
N ALA A 312 -5.41 -26.33 -10.84
CA ALA A 312 -6.72 -25.96 -10.32
C ALA A 312 -7.80 -26.36 -11.32
N GLU A 313 -8.88 -26.94 -10.80
CA GLU A 313 -10.08 -27.27 -11.55
C GLU A 313 -11.27 -26.58 -10.92
N LEU A 314 -11.97 -25.78 -11.71
CA LEU A 314 -13.18 -25.07 -11.29
C LEU A 314 -14.42 -25.76 -11.87
N GLU A 315 -15.34 -26.17 -11.01
CA GLU A 315 -16.67 -26.51 -11.39
C GLU A 315 -17.58 -25.29 -11.23
N ALA A 316 -18.05 -24.76 -12.34
CA ALA A 316 -18.92 -23.60 -12.39
C ALA A 316 -19.83 -23.67 -13.60
N THR A 317 -20.98 -23.01 -13.53
CA THR A 317 -21.91 -22.87 -14.64
C THR A 317 -22.05 -21.44 -15.10
N PHE A 318 -22.29 -21.26 -16.39
CA PHE A 318 -22.73 -20.02 -16.98
C PHE A 318 -24.00 -20.24 -17.79
N ASP A 319 -25.06 -19.51 -17.48
CA ASP A 319 -26.29 -19.48 -18.25
C ASP A 319 -26.29 -18.27 -19.19
N PRO A 320 -26.16 -18.50 -20.52
CA PRO A 320 -26.12 -17.39 -21.49
C PRO A 320 -27.44 -16.60 -21.58
N ALA A 321 -28.57 -17.21 -21.16
CA ALA A 321 -29.87 -16.54 -21.25
C ALA A 321 -30.06 -15.48 -20.14
N SER A 322 -29.52 -15.76 -18.95
CA SER A 322 -29.63 -14.86 -17.80
C SER A 322 -28.33 -14.09 -17.50
N GLY A 323 -27.19 -14.47 -18.13
CA GLY A 323 -25.88 -13.98 -17.78
C GLY A 323 -25.33 -14.52 -16.44
N MET A 324 -26.01 -15.50 -15.82
CA MET A 324 -25.67 -15.97 -14.48
C MET A 324 -24.44 -16.88 -14.49
N ILE A 325 -23.43 -16.54 -13.68
CA ILE A 325 -22.33 -17.43 -13.31
C ILE A 325 -22.60 -17.96 -11.90
N THR A 326 -22.41 -19.26 -11.70
CA THR A 326 -22.49 -19.92 -10.39
C THR A 326 -21.24 -20.76 -10.17
N LEU A 327 -20.54 -20.55 -9.06
CA LEU A 327 -19.41 -21.35 -8.62
C LEU A 327 -19.93 -22.53 -7.76
N HIS A 328 -19.51 -23.75 -8.06
CA HIS A 328 -19.94 -24.97 -7.35
C HIS A 328 -18.82 -25.56 -6.51
N SER A 329 -17.63 -25.75 -7.07
CA SER A 329 -16.47 -26.30 -6.36
C SER A 329 -15.15 -25.86 -7.00
N LEU A 330 -14.08 -25.84 -6.20
CA LEU A 330 -12.71 -25.59 -6.64
C LEU A 330 -11.81 -26.70 -6.11
N LYS A 331 -11.10 -27.40 -6.99
CA LYS A 331 -10.02 -28.30 -6.62
C LYS A 331 -8.69 -27.59 -6.85
N ALA A 332 -8.03 -27.19 -5.79
CA ALA A 332 -6.75 -26.48 -5.83
C ALA A 332 -5.88 -26.90 -4.62
N PRO A 333 -5.31 -28.13 -4.65
CA PRO A 333 -4.56 -28.66 -3.53
C PRO A 333 -3.37 -27.80 -3.17
N HIS A 334 -3.09 -27.68 -1.87
CA HIS A 334 -1.91 -26.97 -1.38
C HIS A 334 -1.45 -27.58 -0.04
N PRO A 335 -0.13 -27.76 0.19
CA PRO A 335 0.39 -28.40 1.40
C PRO A 335 -0.03 -27.75 2.72
N SER A 336 -0.28 -26.44 2.72
CA SER A 336 -0.71 -25.69 3.90
C SER A 336 -2.23 -25.70 4.11
N LEU A 337 -3.02 -26.31 3.21
CA LEU A 337 -4.48 -26.35 3.28
C LEU A 337 -4.96 -27.79 3.55
N PRO A 338 -6.06 -27.99 4.29
CA PRO A 338 -6.64 -29.32 4.51
C PRO A 338 -7.06 -30.01 3.21
N GLU A 339 -6.68 -31.28 3.04
CA GLU A 339 -6.88 -32.04 1.80
C GLU A 339 -8.35 -32.32 1.43
N GLN A 340 -9.27 -32.28 2.38
CA GLN A 340 -10.67 -32.73 2.18
C GLN A 340 -11.69 -31.59 2.05
N THR A 341 -11.22 -30.35 1.98
CA THR A 341 -12.10 -29.18 1.96
C THR A 341 -12.21 -28.65 0.52
N ASP A 342 -13.44 -28.29 0.10
CA ASP A 342 -13.63 -27.58 -1.17
C ASP A 342 -12.79 -26.31 -1.19
N GLY A 343 -12.02 -26.13 -2.25
CA GLY A 343 -11.12 -25.00 -2.43
C GLY A 343 -11.83 -23.64 -2.40
N LEU A 344 -13.12 -23.56 -2.69
CA LEU A 344 -13.92 -22.35 -2.58
C LEU A 344 -13.93 -21.79 -1.14
N ALA A 345 -13.85 -22.66 -0.14
CA ALA A 345 -13.75 -22.24 1.26
C ALA A 345 -12.49 -21.41 1.53
N PHE A 346 -11.44 -21.55 0.72
CA PHE A 346 -10.16 -20.83 0.84
C PHE A 346 -10.06 -19.62 -0.07
N VAL A 347 -11.03 -19.38 -0.96
CA VAL A 347 -11.04 -18.21 -1.83
C VAL A 347 -11.27 -16.95 -0.98
N GLU A 348 -10.38 -15.99 -1.09
CA GLU A 348 -10.46 -14.69 -0.41
C GLU A 348 -11.07 -13.61 -1.29
N GLN A 349 -10.87 -13.75 -2.60
CA GLN A 349 -11.41 -12.83 -3.60
C GLN A 349 -11.79 -13.59 -4.86
N TRP A 350 -12.89 -13.19 -5.46
CA TRP A 350 -13.17 -13.60 -6.82
C TRP A 350 -13.80 -12.46 -7.63
N ARG A 351 -13.54 -12.48 -8.92
CA ARG A 351 -14.01 -11.47 -9.86
C ARG A 351 -14.64 -12.16 -11.04
N ALA A 352 -15.65 -11.56 -11.61
CA ALA A 352 -16.31 -12.04 -12.80
C ALA A 352 -16.41 -10.92 -13.83
N GLY A 353 -16.31 -11.30 -15.11
CA GLY A 353 -16.37 -10.37 -16.21
C GLY A 353 -16.18 -11.07 -17.55
N ARG A 354 -15.64 -10.34 -18.52
CA ARG A 354 -15.41 -10.86 -19.87
C ARG A 354 -13.96 -10.63 -20.30
N ILE A 355 -13.39 -11.63 -20.97
CA ILE A 355 -12.06 -11.49 -21.59
C ILE A 355 -12.24 -10.78 -22.93
N VAL A 356 -11.62 -9.60 -23.06
CA VAL A 356 -11.57 -8.79 -24.28
C VAL A 356 -10.09 -8.45 -24.51
N ASP A 357 -9.60 -8.67 -25.71
CA ASP A 357 -8.20 -8.37 -26.09
C ASP A 357 -7.12 -8.94 -25.15
N GLY A 358 -7.38 -10.10 -24.56
CA GLY A 358 -6.44 -10.75 -23.64
C GLY A 358 -6.43 -10.19 -22.21
N GLU A 359 -7.38 -9.35 -21.85
CA GLU A 359 -7.56 -8.81 -20.50
C GLU A 359 -8.93 -9.19 -19.94
N LEU A 360 -9.02 -9.43 -18.64
CA LEU A 360 -10.29 -9.64 -17.95
C LEU A 360 -10.89 -8.29 -17.54
N ILE A 361 -11.95 -7.89 -18.21
CA ILE A 361 -12.74 -6.71 -17.86
C ILE A 361 -13.75 -7.13 -16.79
N CYS A 362 -13.47 -6.75 -15.54
CA CYS A 362 -14.28 -7.13 -14.40
C CYS A 362 -15.55 -6.31 -14.31
N GLN A 363 -16.69 -6.99 -14.19
CA GLN A 363 -18.00 -6.37 -13.90
C GLN A 363 -18.34 -6.51 -12.42
N HIS A 364 -17.83 -7.57 -11.78
CA HIS A 364 -18.02 -7.84 -10.35
C HIS A 364 -16.70 -8.18 -9.69
N ALA A 365 -16.52 -7.69 -8.46
CA ALA A 365 -15.40 -8.02 -7.59
C ALA A 365 -15.91 -8.29 -6.17
N PHE A 366 -15.69 -9.49 -5.68
CA PHE A 366 -16.08 -9.92 -4.34
C PHE A 366 -14.85 -10.24 -3.52
N ARG A 367 -14.86 -9.85 -2.26
CA ARG A 367 -13.76 -10.09 -1.31
C ARG A 367 -14.30 -10.43 0.07
N ARG A 368 -13.60 -11.29 0.80
CA ARG A 368 -13.86 -11.49 2.21
C ARG A 368 -13.39 -10.30 3.02
N THR A 369 -14.22 -9.86 3.93
CA THR A 369 -13.88 -8.83 4.91
C THR A 369 -14.35 -9.26 6.29
N HIS A 370 -13.95 -8.57 7.33
CA HIS A 370 -14.47 -8.84 8.67
C HIS A 370 -15.98 -8.65 8.78
N GLU A 371 -16.54 -7.74 7.99
CA GLU A 371 -17.98 -7.41 7.95
C GLU A 371 -18.75 -8.33 7.01
N ALA A 372 -18.10 -8.82 5.94
CA ALA A 372 -18.63 -9.75 4.96
C ALA A 372 -17.70 -10.96 4.82
N PRO A 373 -17.74 -11.92 5.76
CA PRO A 373 -16.84 -13.08 5.75
C PRO A 373 -17.20 -14.12 4.68
N ASP A 374 -18.43 -14.12 4.19
CA ASP A 374 -18.91 -15.05 3.18
C ASP A 374 -18.89 -14.41 1.79
N LEU A 375 -18.41 -15.14 0.80
CA LEU A 375 -18.45 -14.72 -0.59
C LEU A 375 -19.74 -15.23 -1.25
N PRO A 376 -20.39 -14.39 -2.10
CA PRO A 376 -21.49 -14.91 -2.92
C PRO A 376 -20.96 -15.99 -3.87
N ALA A 377 -21.73 -17.06 -4.04
CA ALA A 377 -21.39 -18.14 -4.96
C ALA A 377 -21.80 -17.84 -6.41
N TRP A 378 -22.47 -16.73 -6.68
CA TRP A 378 -22.98 -16.38 -8.00
C TRP A 378 -23.00 -14.88 -8.24
N CYS A 379 -23.04 -14.50 -9.51
CA CYS A 379 -23.30 -13.14 -9.97
C CYS A 379 -23.97 -13.14 -11.34
N LEU A 380 -24.47 -11.98 -11.77
CA LEU A 380 -25.04 -11.77 -13.11
C LEU A 380 -24.09 -10.90 -13.91
N LEU A 381 -23.58 -11.40 -15.03
CA LEU A 381 -22.83 -10.59 -15.98
C LEU A 381 -23.80 -9.82 -16.88
N GLU A 382 -23.51 -8.56 -17.10
CA GLU A 382 -24.16 -7.77 -18.13
C GLU A 382 -23.78 -8.29 -19.52
N ASP A 383 -24.68 -8.06 -20.49
CA ASP A 383 -24.40 -8.36 -21.88
C ASP A 383 -23.23 -7.50 -22.40
N GLY A 384 -22.40 -8.10 -23.23
CA GLY A 384 -21.23 -7.41 -23.76
C GLY A 384 -20.34 -8.31 -24.61
N GLU A 385 -19.36 -7.70 -25.24
CA GLU A 385 -18.34 -8.40 -26.03
C GLU A 385 -17.39 -9.20 -25.12
N GLY A 386 -16.82 -10.27 -25.69
CA GLY A 386 -15.80 -11.08 -25.03
C GLY A 386 -16.33 -12.36 -24.39
N VAL A 387 -15.40 -13.17 -23.91
CA VAL A 387 -15.66 -14.48 -23.35
C VAL A 387 -15.89 -14.37 -21.84
N PRO A 388 -17.02 -14.87 -21.29
CA PRO A 388 -17.26 -14.90 -19.84
C PRO A 388 -16.10 -15.59 -19.10
N ALA A 389 -15.68 -14.99 -18.00
CA ALA A 389 -14.56 -15.51 -17.24
C ALA A 389 -14.65 -15.11 -15.76
N VAL A 390 -13.97 -15.90 -14.91
CA VAL A 390 -13.81 -15.64 -13.49
C VAL A 390 -12.34 -15.71 -13.10
N SER A 391 -11.95 -14.85 -12.15
CA SER A 391 -10.65 -14.88 -11.49
C SER A 391 -10.86 -15.18 -10.01
N LEU A 392 -10.12 -16.13 -9.48
CA LEU A 392 -10.17 -16.59 -8.10
C LEU A 392 -8.80 -16.40 -7.46
N THR A 393 -8.74 -15.79 -6.28
CA THR A 393 -7.53 -15.69 -5.46
C THR A 393 -7.79 -16.35 -4.12
N ASP A 394 -6.96 -17.32 -3.75
CA ASP A 394 -7.09 -18.02 -2.48
C ASP A 394 -6.32 -17.39 -1.33
N ALA A 395 -6.50 -17.93 -0.13
CA ALA A 395 -5.86 -17.51 1.10
C ALA A 395 -4.32 -17.64 1.10
N THR A 396 -3.77 -18.41 0.14
CA THR A 396 -2.30 -18.55 -0.05
C THR A 396 -1.74 -17.53 -1.02
N GLY A 397 -2.60 -16.70 -1.64
CA GLY A 397 -2.19 -15.70 -2.63
C GLY A 397 -2.12 -16.26 -4.05
N ARG A 398 -2.47 -17.55 -4.28
CA ARG A 398 -2.51 -18.11 -5.63
C ARG A 398 -3.71 -17.56 -6.37
N ARG A 399 -3.50 -17.16 -7.61
CA ARG A 399 -4.52 -16.62 -8.49
C ARG A 399 -4.70 -17.48 -9.73
N TRP A 400 -5.92 -17.80 -10.07
CA TRP A 400 -6.29 -18.49 -11.29
C TRP A 400 -7.36 -17.72 -12.03
N VAL A 401 -7.31 -17.77 -13.36
CA VAL A 401 -8.37 -17.26 -14.24
C VAL A 401 -8.94 -18.42 -15.03
N PHE A 402 -10.25 -18.49 -15.11
CA PHE A 402 -10.99 -19.51 -15.87
C PHE A 402 -11.90 -18.80 -16.86
N ARG A 403 -11.82 -19.19 -18.14
CA ARG A 403 -12.73 -18.73 -19.18
C ARG A 403 -13.80 -19.75 -19.48
N TYR A 404 -14.97 -19.31 -19.83
CA TYR A 404 -16.06 -20.17 -20.29
C TYR A 404 -15.79 -20.63 -21.72
N GLU A 405 -15.91 -21.94 -21.98
CA GLU A 405 -15.93 -22.55 -23.29
C GLU A 405 -17.33 -23.18 -23.49
N ALA A 406 -18.02 -22.72 -24.52
CA ALA A 406 -19.29 -23.37 -24.93
C ALA A 406 -19.00 -24.79 -25.45
N GLU A 407 -19.84 -25.73 -25.11
CA GLU A 407 -19.77 -27.10 -25.62
C GLU A 407 -20.11 -27.17 -27.10
#